data_0ecc36bac85a075b60229f1a34e1ba83
#
_entry.id   0ecc36bac85a075b60229f1a34e1ba83
#
_cell.length_a   1.000
_cell.length_b   1.000
_cell.length_c   1.000
_cell.angle_alpha   90.00
_cell.angle_beta   90.00
_cell.angle_gamma   90.00
#
_symmetry.space_group_name_H-M   'P 1'
#
loop_
_entity.id
_entity.type
_entity.pdbx_description
1 polymer ?
#
loop_
_entity_poly.entity_id
_entity_poly.type
_entity_poly.pdbx_seq_one_letter_code
_entity_poly.pdbx_strand_id
1 'polypeptide(L)'
;MEAKTKKIVHYILIVGLILIVVLAIILAIVLSSKKDDEEKNKESGEEEIDIVNSYNNTEELIKKFPVGNPTTVLPGIEKNIQNRLLTGFENWNRGFKAWQAWGNILYTNDSIYNVHGARLTLKHYQDAMDVSLKQATILMGAFHNMLINDEFTAIHYDFITVVGDYQKKGKVMEFVKFKDYGDPLGTRVVEGWGSTKDDSCEGMAHFQGEEEKKVQQEQLDYMLKYEIPETDDLKSKYKINNPTKYVDENAEDILKIVLTGFDKWNEGIQQYLEWVDTTYDENAISSSLDERNRTMTEYKKEMEDLTKTHTIKKLYFDNVLIRDNWAALHYRYTNYNSEDKTTFAGDRMQFLKFEQKDGNLKIVASWIQ
;
A
#
# COMPACT_ATOMS: atom_id res chain seq x y z
N MET A 1 3.25 -42.10 16.76
CA MET A 1 3.16 -41.18 17.90
C MET A 1 4.45 -40.36 18.11
N GLU A 2 5.65 -40.92 18.00
CA GLU A 2 6.93 -40.23 18.18
C GLU A 2 7.25 -39.09 17.21
N ALA A 3 6.86 -39.19 15.94
CA ALA A 3 7.18 -38.16 14.95
C ALA A 3 6.39 -36.84 15.12
N LYS A 4 5.13 -36.94 15.61
CA LYS A 4 4.31 -35.77 15.94
C LYS A 4 4.83 -35.03 17.17
N THR A 5 5.28 -35.79 18.19
CA THR A 5 5.82 -35.22 19.43
C THR A 5 7.15 -34.50 19.17
N LYS A 6 8.03 -35.02 18.30
CA LYS A 6 9.27 -34.35 17.90
C LYS A 6 9.02 -33.04 17.14
N LYS A 7 8.01 -32.98 16.26
CA LYS A 7 7.65 -31.72 15.59
C LYS A 7 7.11 -30.67 16.56
N ILE A 8 6.27 -31.05 17.51
CA ILE A 8 5.73 -30.14 18.53
C ILE A 8 6.85 -29.58 19.44
N VAL A 9 7.77 -30.45 19.87
CA VAL A 9 8.93 -30.02 20.69
C VAL A 9 9.84 -29.05 19.88
N HIS A 10 10.04 -29.32 18.61
CA HIS A 10 10.83 -28.43 17.74
C HIS A 10 10.16 -27.06 17.55
N TYR A 11 8.82 -27.05 17.40
CA TYR A 11 8.05 -25.79 17.30
C TYR A 11 8.08 -24.99 18.61
N ILE A 12 7.97 -25.65 19.77
CA ILE A 12 8.06 -25.00 21.09
C ILE A 12 9.47 -24.41 21.32
N LEU A 13 10.51 -25.12 20.86
CA LEU A 13 11.89 -24.62 20.95
C LEU A 13 12.13 -23.41 20.05
N ILE A 14 11.57 -23.40 18.83
CA ILE A 14 11.69 -22.26 17.91
C ILE A 14 10.91 -21.05 18.45
N VAL A 15 9.69 -21.23 18.92
CA VAL A 15 8.88 -20.18 19.54
C VAL A 15 9.55 -19.67 20.83
N GLY A 16 10.13 -20.56 21.64
CA GLY A 16 10.90 -20.16 22.83
C GLY A 16 12.16 -19.35 22.48
N LEU A 17 12.87 -19.71 21.42
CA LEU A 17 14.04 -18.98 20.95
C LEU A 17 13.67 -17.58 20.42
N ILE A 18 12.57 -17.48 19.67
CA ILE A 18 12.03 -16.21 19.17
C ILE A 18 11.62 -15.30 20.34
N LEU A 19 10.95 -15.84 21.37
CA LEU A 19 10.58 -15.10 22.58
C LEU A 19 11.80 -14.58 23.35
N ILE A 20 12.88 -15.38 23.43
CA ILE A 20 14.12 -14.97 24.10
C ILE A 20 14.82 -13.86 23.32
N VAL A 21 14.82 -13.93 21.98
CA VAL A 21 15.38 -12.89 21.12
C VAL A 21 14.58 -11.60 21.23
N VAL A 22 13.25 -11.67 21.22
CA VAL A 22 12.37 -10.51 21.41
C VAL A 22 12.56 -9.89 22.81
N LEU A 23 12.66 -10.70 23.87
CA LEU A 23 12.95 -10.22 25.22
C LEU A 23 14.34 -9.58 25.34
N ALA A 24 15.36 -10.14 24.67
CA ALA A 24 16.70 -9.57 24.64
C ALA A 24 16.72 -8.21 23.90
N ILE A 25 15.96 -8.09 22.82
CA ILE A 25 15.79 -6.84 22.06
C ILE A 25 15.08 -5.79 22.91
N ILE A 26 13.98 -6.15 23.59
CA ILE A 26 13.25 -5.25 24.50
C ILE A 26 14.17 -4.81 25.67
N LEU A 27 14.95 -5.71 26.23
CA LEU A 27 15.89 -5.39 27.31
C LEU A 27 17.03 -4.46 26.82
N ALA A 28 17.54 -4.68 25.62
CA ALA A 28 18.53 -3.81 24.98
C ALA A 28 17.96 -2.39 24.73
N ILE A 29 16.71 -2.29 24.31
CA ILE A 29 16.01 -1.01 24.12
C ILE A 29 15.84 -0.27 25.45
N VAL A 30 15.41 -0.96 26.51
CA VAL A 30 15.25 -0.37 27.85
C VAL A 30 16.58 0.04 28.47
N LEU A 31 17.66 -0.68 28.19
CA LEU A 31 19.00 -0.36 28.71
C LEU A 31 19.69 0.76 27.91
N SER A 32 19.42 0.86 26.59
CA SER A 32 19.93 1.98 25.78
C SER A 32 19.18 3.29 26.08
N SER A 33 17.87 3.25 26.29
CA SER A 33 17.11 4.46 26.66
C SER A 33 17.55 5.08 27.99
N LYS A 34 18.10 4.31 28.91
CA LYS A 34 18.68 4.85 30.16
C LYS A 34 20.06 5.48 30.00
N LYS A 35 20.78 5.15 28.95
CA LYS A 35 22.11 5.75 28.65
C LYS A 35 22.00 7.06 27.88
N ASP A 36 20.96 7.21 27.06
CA ASP A 36 20.78 8.38 26.22
C ASP A 36 20.26 9.62 26.96
N ASP A 37 19.67 9.46 28.16
CA ASP A 37 19.22 10.60 28.98
C ASP A 37 20.37 11.36 29.67
N GLU A 38 21.55 10.76 29.81
CA GLU A 38 22.73 11.43 30.41
C GLU A 38 23.63 12.18 29.39
N GLU A 39 23.57 11.85 28.09
CA GLU A 39 24.39 12.50 27.05
C GLU A 39 23.68 13.67 26.34
N LYS A 40 22.38 13.87 26.50
CA LYS A 40 21.60 14.91 25.80
C LYS A 40 21.81 16.35 26.31
N ASN A 41 22.75 16.58 27.22
CA ASN A 41 23.01 17.94 27.76
C ASN A 41 24.29 18.59 27.25
N LYS A 42 24.86 18.11 26.13
CA LYS A 42 25.99 18.79 25.48
C LYS A 42 25.79 18.87 23.97
N GLU A 43 25.74 20.12 23.49
CA GLU A 43 25.77 20.54 22.09
C GLU A 43 24.46 20.48 21.32
N SER A 44 23.64 21.49 21.50
CA SER A 44 22.65 21.92 20.51
C SER A 44 23.32 22.75 19.40
N GLY A 45 24.18 22.13 18.62
CA GLY A 45 24.41 22.60 17.26
C GLY A 45 23.28 22.02 16.43
N GLU A 46 22.32 22.81 15.99
CA GLU A 46 21.38 22.41 14.96
C GLU A 46 22.20 22.10 13.70
N GLU A 47 22.44 20.81 13.46
CA GLU A 47 22.98 20.35 12.17
C GLU A 47 21.99 20.77 11.09
N GLU A 48 22.40 21.64 10.18
CA GLU A 48 21.58 22.04 9.02
C GLU A 48 21.23 20.77 8.23
N ILE A 49 19.95 20.39 8.25
CA ILE A 49 19.48 19.18 7.58
C ILE A 49 19.44 19.49 6.09
N ASP A 50 20.37 18.90 5.33
CA ASP A 50 20.40 19.03 3.88
C ASP A 50 19.23 18.23 3.26
N ILE A 51 18.18 18.94 2.88
CA ILE A 51 17.04 18.37 2.15
C ILE A 51 17.10 18.79 0.68
N VAL A 52 16.73 17.88 -0.21
CA VAL A 52 16.49 18.21 -1.60
C VAL A 52 15.14 18.91 -1.72
N ASN A 53 15.18 20.16 -2.10
CA ASN A 53 13.99 20.95 -2.39
C ASN A 53 14.04 21.36 -3.87
N SER A 54 13.76 20.41 -4.77
CA SER A 54 14.06 20.60 -6.18
C SER A 54 12.83 20.43 -7.07
N TYR A 55 11.89 21.36 -6.99
CA TYR A 55 10.77 21.42 -7.93
C TYR A 55 11.17 21.51 -9.41
N ASN A 56 12.41 21.94 -9.70
CA ASN A 56 12.90 22.15 -11.06
C ASN A 56 13.66 20.92 -11.63
N ASN A 57 13.85 19.84 -10.85
CA ASN A 57 14.71 18.72 -11.21
C ASN A 57 13.94 17.41 -11.49
N THR A 58 12.66 17.50 -11.88
CA THR A 58 11.83 16.30 -12.13
C THR A 58 12.46 15.35 -13.15
N GLU A 59 13.05 15.89 -14.22
CA GLU A 59 13.70 15.07 -15.26
C GLU A 59 14.95 14.34 -14.73
N GLU A 60 15.72 14.97 -13.88
CA GLU A 60 16.88 14.34 -13.24
C GLU A 60 16.45 13.27 -12.23
N LEU A 61 15.39 13.56 -11.46
CA LEU A 61 14.82 12.61 -10.53
C LEU A 61 14.25 11.38 -11.22
N ILE A 62 13.58 11.52 -12.37
CA ILE A 62 13.09 10.37 -13.18
C ILE A 62 14.25 9.51 -13.68
N LYS A 63 15.40 10.12 -14.02
CA LYS A 63 16.59 9.36 -14.39
C LYS A 63 17.20 8.62 -13.21
N LYS A 64 17.15 9.23 -12.03
CA LYS A 64 17.69 8.65 -10.79
C LYS A 64 16.77 7.54 -10.24
N PHE A 65 15.48 7.76 -10.28
CA PHE A 65 14.45 6.82 -9.86
C PHE A 65 13.62 6.42 -11.08
N PRO A 66 14.01 5.38 -11.81
CA PRO A 66 13.30 4.98 -13.01
C PRO A 66 11.82 4.71 -12.73
N VAL A 67 10.94 5.31 -13.52
CA VAL A 67 9.50 5.12 -13.47
C VAL A 67 9.08 4.31 -14.68
N GLY A 68 8.48 3.16 -14.45
CA GLY A 68 8.03 2.28 -15.52
C GLY A 68 6.83 2.84 -16.27
N ASN A 69 5.95 3.58 -15.57
CA ASN A 69 4.80 4.27 -16.14
C ASN A 69 4.36 5.42 -15.23
N PRO A 70 4.30 6.71 -15.67
CA PRO A 70 4.80 7.21 -16.95
C PRO A 70 6.34 7.35 -16.96
N THR A 71 6.95 7.25 -18.13
CA THR A 71 8.40 7.44 -18.32
C THR A 71 8.80 8.89 -18.55
N THR A 72 7.84 9.79 -18.59
CA THR A 72 8.01 11.21 -18.93
C THR A 72 7.48 12.12 -17.83
N VAL A 73 7.93 13.39 -17.86
CA VAL A 73 7.38 14.43 -16.99
C VAL A 73 5.95 14.76 -17.39
N LEU A 74 5.05 14.75 -16.42
CA LEU A 74 3.64 15.08 -16.60
C LEU A 74 3.42 16.60 -16.64
N PRO A 75 2.31 17.10 -17.21
CA PRO A 75 2.00 18.53 -17.25
C PRO A 75 1.30 19.01 -15.97
N GLY A 76 1.27 20.33 -15.77
CA GLY A 76 0.43 21.00 -14.76
C GLY A 76 0.67 20.55 -13.32
N ILE A 77 -0.41 20.36 -12.57
CA ILE A 77 -0.38 19.91 -11.17
C ILE A 77 0.23 18.52 -11.03
N GLU A 78 0.01 17.64 -12.01
CA GLU A 78 0.56 16.27 -12.01
C GLU A 78 2.09 16.30 -12.02
N LYS A 79 2.72 17.26 -12.68
CA LYS A 79 4.18 17.50 -12.62
C LYS A 79 4.63 17.80 -11.19
N ASN A 80 3.89 18.65 -10.49
CA ASN A 80 4.21 19.01 -9.12
C ASN A 80 4.13 17.82 -8.19
N ILE A 81 3.08 17.00 -8.33
CA ILE A 81 2.90 15.76 -7.57
C ILE A 81 4.03 14.77 -7.89
N GLN A 82 4.31 14.54 -9.17
CA GLN A 82 5.41 13.66 -9.60
C GLN A 82 6.75 14.10 -9.01
N ASN A 83 7.06 15.39 -9.07
CA ASN A 83 8.27 15.96 -8.47
C ASN A 83 8.30 15.74 -6.95
N ARG A 84 7.18 15.97 -6.25
CA ARG A 84 7.06 15.77 -4.80
C ARG A 84 7.37 14.34 -4.39
N LEU A 85 6.80 13.37 -5.08
CA LEU A 85 7.01 11.96 -4.79
C LEU A 85 8.47 11.54 -5.01
N LEU A 86 9.05 11.93 -6.15
CA LEU A 86 10.44 11.63 -6.47
C LEU A 86 11.42 12.32 -5.51
N THR A 87 11.13 13.57 -5.14
CA THR A 87 11.91 14.30 -4.12
C THR A 87 11.82 13.62 -2.76
N GLY A 88 10.66 13.03 -2.42
CA GLY A 88 10.49 12.23 -1.23
C GLY A 88 11.41 11.02 -1.18
N PHE A 89 11.55 10.32 -2.30
CA PHE A 89 12.46 9.18 -2.40
C PHE A 89 13.92 9.60 -2.26
N GLU A 90 14.29 10.74 -2.83
CA GLU A 90 15.63 11.31 -2.66
C GLU A 90 15.93 11.61 -1.19
N ASN A 91 15.01 12.28 -0.49
CA ASN A 91 15.19 12.60 0.93
C ASN A 91 15.14 11.35 1.81
N TRP A 92 14.29 10.38 1.47
CA TRP A 92 14.26 9.10 2.16
C TRP A 92 15.63 8.40 2.12
N ASN A 93 16.26 8.35 0.94
CA ASN A 93 17.57 7.73 0.76
C ASN A 93 18.72 8.49 1.47
N ARG A 94 18.47 9.73 1.92
CA ARG A 94 19.38 10.51 2.77
C ARG A 94 19.18 10.26 4.26
N GLY A 95 18.18 9.49 4.64
CA GLY A 95 17.90 9.06 6.00
C GLY A 95 16.69 9.76 6.63
N PHE A 96 16.35 9.29 7.83
CA PHE A 96 15.11 9.69 8.52
C PHE A 96 14.96 11.20 8.72
N LYS A 97 15.99 11.89 9.14
CA LYS A 97 15.91 13.36 9.41
C LYS A 97 15.60 14.14 8.13
N ALA A 98 16.24 13.79 7.01
CA ALA A 98 15.96 14.44 5.72
C ALA A 98 14.53 14.13 5.24
N TRP A 99 14.10 12.88 5.35
CA TRP A 99 12.72 12.49 5.06
C TRP A 99 11.71 13.22 5.97
N GLN A 100 11.95 13.32 7.27
CA GLN A 100 11.07 14.00 8.22
C GLN A 100 10.97 15.51 7.91
N ALA A 101 12.10 16.17 7.65
CA ALA A 101 12.11 17.59 7.30
C ALA A 101 11.35 17.84 5.98
N TRP A 102 11.56 16.98 4.98
CA TRP A 102 10.79 17.03 3.74
C TRP A 102 9.31 16.72 3.98
N GLY A 103 8.98 15.73 4.80
CA GLY A 103 7.62 15.37 5.16
C GLY A 103 6.85 16.53 5.79
N ASN A 104 7.48 17.33 6.63
CA ASN A 104 6.85 18.51 7.23
C ASN A 104 6.50 19.60 6.21
N ILE A 105 7.14 19.60 5.03
CA ILE A 105 6.81 20.48 3.90
C ILE A 105 5.71 19.86 3.04
N LEU A 106 5.78 18.54 2.84
CA LEU A 106 4.86 17.84 1.95
C LEU A 106 3.47 17.60 2.56
N TYR A 107 3.41 17.16 3.81
CA TYR A 107 2.16 16.81 4.49
C TYR A 107 1.56 18.04 5.17
N THR A 108 0.23 18.06 5.28
CA THR A 108 -0.45 18.98 6.20
C THR A 108 -0.42 18.45 7.63
N ASN A 109 -0.56 19.30 8.63
CA ASN A 109 -0.51 18.88 10.04
C ASN A 109 -1.66 17.92 10.43
N ASP A 110 -2.76 18.00 9.70
CA ASP A 110 -3.95 17.17 9.85
C ASP A 110 -3.99 15.98 8.88
N SER A 111 -2.89 15.74 8.15
CA SER A 111 -2.78 14.57 7.27
C SER A 111 -2.94 13.27 8.02
N ILE A 112 -3.64 12.34 7.40
CA ILE A 112 -3.84 10.97 7.90
C ILE A 112 -3.14 10.00 6.95
N TYR A 113 -2.41 9.05 7.53
CA TYR A 113 -1.82 7.96 6.81
C TYR A 113 -2.36 6.62 7.33
N ASN A 114 -3.02 5.87 6.44
CA ASN A 114 -3.58 4.55 6.73
C ASN A 114 -2.59 3.50 6.21
N VAL A 115 -1.98 2.74 7.08
CA VAL A 115 -0.97 1.74 6.71
C VAL A 115 -1.05 0.51 7.60
N HIS A 116 -1.03 -0.66 7.00
CA HIS A 116 -1.09 -1.96 7.70
C HIS A 116 -2.20 -2.05 8.75
N GLY A 117 -3.40 -1.58 8.39
CA GLY A 117 -4.52 -1.58 9.31
C GLY A 117 -4.41 -0.57 10.46
N ALA A 118 -3.41 0.31 10.46
CA ALA A 118 -3.28 1.44 11.38
C ALA A 118 -3.69 2.75 10.69
N ARG A 119 -4.39 3.61 11.43
CA ARG A 119 -4.70 4.99 11.05
C ARG A 119 -3.82 5.92 11.87
N LEU A 120 -2.95 6.71 11.23
CA LEU A 120 -1.94 7.52 11.91
C LEU A 120 -2.04 8.97 11.50
N THR A 121 -1.93 9.90 12.44
CA THR A 121 -1.60 11.30 12.15
C THR A 121 -0.17 11.39 11.63
N LEU A 122 0.19 12.49 10.97
CA LEU A 122 1.57 12.72 10.52
C LEU A 122 2.58 12.51 11.65
N LYS A 123 2.29 13.04 12.85
CA LYS A 123 3.18 12.87 14.00
C LYS A 123 3.37 11.41 14.38
N HIS A 124 2.29 10.65 14.53
CA HIS A 124 2.37 9.25 14.91
C HIS A 124 3.04 8.39 13.83
N TYR A 125 2.84 8.74 12.57
CA TYR A 125 3.54 8.09 11.46
C TYR A 125 5.06 8.38 11.51
N GLN A 126 5.46 9.63 11.76
CA GLN A 126 6.87 9.98 11.94
C GLN A 126 7.49 9.29 13.15
N ASP A 127 6.78 9.23 14.28
CA ASP A 127 7.25 8.53 15.48
C ASP A 127 7.49 7.02 15.19
N ALA A 128 6.56 6.38 14.47
CA ALA A 128 6.71 4.99 14.03
C ALA A 128 7.93 4.80 13.12
N MET A 129 8.10 5.69 12.16
CA MET A 129 9.22 5.64 11.22
C MET A 129 10.55 5.94 11.91
N ASP A 130 10.61 6.84 12.89
CA ASP A 130 11.83 7.11 13.68
C ASP A 130 12.30 5.84 14.39
N VAL A 131 11.38 5.12 15.03
CA VAL A 131 11.71 3.85 15.70
C VAL A 131 12.22 2.81 14.71
N SER A 132 11.55 2.65 13.57
CA SER A 132 11.92 1.67 12.53
C SER A 132 13.28 1.99 11.91
N LEU A 133 13.55 3.24 11.62
CA LEU A 133 14.77 3.68 10.92
C LEU A 133 15.98 3.85 11.84
N LYS A 134 15.81 3.78 13.15
CA LYS A 134 16.94 3.58 14.09
C LYS A 134 17.54 2.19 14.01
N GLN A 135 16.76 1.21 13.56
CA GLN A 135 17.15 -0.21 13.49
C GLN A 135 17.47 -0.67 12.07
N ALA A 136 16.95 0.00 11.05
CA ALA A 136 17.10 -0.37 9.66
C ALA A 136 17.30 0.87 8.78
N THR A 137 18.03 0.69 7.68
CA THR A 137 18.05 1.66 6.58
C THR A 137 17.09 1.18 5.51
N ILE A 138 16.20 2.07 5.05
CA ILE A 138 15.30 1.79 3.94
C ILE A 138 15.74 2.62 2.74
N LEU A 139 16.08 1.94 1.64
CA LEU A 139 16.47 2.56 0.39
C LEU A 139 15.35 2.40 -0.63
N MET A 140 14.89 3.50 -1.18
CA MET A 140 13.89 3.50 -2.26
C MET A 140 14.54 3.15 -3.58
N GLY A 141 13.87 2.27 -4.32
CA GLY A 141 14.33 1.78 -5.62
C GLY A 141 13.53 2.37 -6.80
N ALA A 142 13.09 1.49 -7.70
CA ALA A 142 12.35 1.86 -8.90
C ALA A 142 10.85 1.91 -8.66
N PHE A 143 10.16 2.81 -9.35
CA PHE A 143 8.71 2.78 -9.46
C PHE A 143 8.28 1.87 -10.62
N HIS A 144 7.45 0.89 -10.34
CA HIS A 144 6.77 0.13 -11.39
C HIS A 144 5.68 0.96 -12.04
N ASN A 145 4.90 1.67 -11.21
CA ASN A 145 3.84 2.56 -11.64
C ASN A 145 3.77 3.79 -10.75
N MET A 146 3.48 4.93 -11.35
CA MET A 146 3.15 6.19 -10.71
C MET A 146 1.99 6.80 -11.49
N LEU A 147 0.77 6.31 -11.23
CA LEU A 147 -0.42 6.84 -11.89
C LEU A 147 -0.86 8.10 -11.15
N ILE A 148 -0.94 9.21 -11.86
CA ILE A 148 -1.37 10.50 -11.32
C ILE A 148 -2.57 10.99 -12.13
N ASN A 149 -3.62 11.42 -11.45
CA ASN A 149 -4.79 12.02 -12.07
C ASN A 149 -5.31 13.15 -11.17
N ASP A 150 -5.15 14.38 -11.62
CA ASP A 150 -5.40 15.60 -10.83
C ASP A 150 -4.65 15.54 -9.46
N GLU A 151 -5.39 15.56 -8.35
CA GLU A 151 -4.87 15.54 -6.98
C GLU A 151 -4.72 14.12 -6.41
N PHE A 152 -4.91 13.08 -7.22
CA PHE A 152 -4.83 11.70 -6.78
C PHE A 152 -3.66 10.96 -7.42
N THR A 153 -3.01 10.12 -6.62
CA THR A 153 -1.90 9.29 -7.08
C THR A 153 -2.04 7.87 -6.56
N ALA A 154 -1.70 6.91 -7.42
CA ALA A 154 -1.47 5.53 -7.03
C ALA A 154 -0.04 5.15 -7.45
N ILE A 155 0.75 4.66 -6.51
CA ILE A 155 2.15 4.28 -6.74
C ILE A 155 2.39 2.82 -6.35
N HIS A 156 3.25 2.17 -7.14
CA HIS A 156 3.76 0.83 -6.89
C HIS A 156 5.26 0.84 -7.11
N TYR A 157 6.04 0.56 -6.07
CA TYR A 157 7.49 0.70 -6.09
C TYR A 157 8.21 -0.35 -5.25
N ASP A 158 9.51 -0.47 -5.48
CA ASP A 158 10.42 -1.33 -4.72
C ASP A 158 11.19 -0.52 -3.68
N PHE A 159 11.48 -1.18 -2.55
CA PHE A 159 12.43 -0.68 -1.57
C PHE A 159 13.34 -1.82 -1.09
N ILE A 160 14.45 -1.47 -0.44
CA ILE A 160 15.38 -2.40 0.19
C ILE A 160 15.54 -2.01 1.64
N THR A 161 15.21 -2.92 2.55
CA THR A 161 15.52 -2.78 3.98
C THR A 161 16.87 -3.40 4.26
N VAL A 162 17.75 -2.65 4.92
CA VAL A 162 19.11 -3.06 5.29
C VAL A 162 19.24 -3.03 6.81
N VAL A 163 19.58 -4.18 7.40
CA VAL A 163 19.87 -4.33 8.85
C VAL A 163 21.20 -5.04 9.00
N GLY A 164 22.27 -4.31 9.33
CA GLY A 164 23.63 -4.85 9.32
C GLY A 164 23.98 -5.37 7.93
N ASP A 165 24.38 -6.64 7.83
CA ASP A 165 24.69 -7.31 6.56
C ASP A 165 23.47 -7.92 5.85
N TYR A 166 22.31 -7.87 6.48
CA TYR A 166 21.07 -8.42 5.92
C TYR A 166 20.36 -7.40 5.05
N GLN A 167 19.96 -7.84 3.86
CA GLN A 167 19.17 -7.04 2.93
C GLN A 167 17.90 -7.79 2.52
N LYS A 168 16.77 -7.12 2.59
CA LYS A 168 15.47 -7.64 2.15
C LYS A 168 14.83 -6.66 1.18
N LYS A 169 14.42 -7.18 0.01
CA LYS A 169 13.57 -6.41 -0.92
C LYS A 169 12.13 -6.45 -0.46
N GLY A 170 11.46 -5.34 -0.60
CA GLY A 170 10.03 -5.22 -0.39
C GLY A 170 9.39 -4.43 -1.53
N LYS A 171 8.07 -4.53 -1.61
CA LYS A 171 7.24 -3.76 -2.55
C LYS A 171 6.13 -3.07 -1.78
N VAL A 172 5.76 -1.91 -2.26
CA VAL A 172 4.69 -1.08 -1.68
C VAL A 172 3.71 -0.70 -2.77
N MET A 173 2.43 -0.74 -2.41
CA MET A 173 1.36 -0.06 -3.13
C MET A 173 0.82 1.04 -2.24
N GLU A 174 0.65 2.24 -2.79
CA GLU A 174 0.12 3.38 -2.06
C GLU A 174 -0.87 4.16 -2.91
N PHE A 175 -1.89 4.70 -2.23
CA PHE A 175 -2.71 5.78 -2.74
C PHE A 175 -2.43 7.03 -1.93
N VAL A 176 -2.27 8.16 -2.62
CA VAL A 176 -1.99 9.44 -1.97
C VAL A 176 -2.90 10.50 -2.55
N LYS A 177 -3.63 11.18 -1.67
CA LYS A 177 -4.47 12.32 -2.00
C LYS A 177 -3.73 13.59 -1.70
N PHE A 178 -3.60 14.41 -2.71
CA PHE A 178 -3.02 15.74 -2.62
C PHE A 178 -4.11 16.79 -2.60
N LYS A 179 -3.73 17.99 -2.21
CA LYS A 179 -4.53 19.20 -2.38
C LYS A 179 -3.60 20.35 -2.72
N ASP A 180 -3.98 21.13 -3.71
CA ASP A 180 -3.27 22.35 -4.05
C ASP A 180 -3.78 23.52 -3.17
N TYR A 181 -2.87 24.09 -2.40
CA TYR A 181 -3.13 25.25 -1.54
C TYR A 181 -2.68 26.57 -2.17
N GLY A 182 -2.15 26.52 -3.40
CA GLY A 182 -1.56 27.67 -4.05
C GLY A 182 -0.27 28.16 -3.37
N ASP A 183 0.32 29.24 -3.91
CA ASP A 183 1.53 29.84 -3.35
C ASP A 183 1.25 30.48 -1.98
N PRO A 184 2.18 30.37 -1.00
CA PRO A 184 3.47 29.69 -1.05
C PRO A 184 3.43 28.22 -0.64
N LEU A 185 2.28 27.67 -0.26
CA LEU A 185 2.17 26.33 0.33
C LEU A 185 2.30 25.21 -0.72
N GLY A 186 1.80 25.47 -1.94
CA GLY A 186 1.81 24.52 -3.03
C GLY A 186 0.98 23.26 -2.77
N THR A 187 1.27 22.21 -3.50
CA THR A 187 0.57 20.93 -3.43
C THR A 187 1.05 20.12 -2.21
N ARG A 188 0.12 19.67 -1.37
CA ARG A 188 0.42 18.91 -0.14
C ARG A 188 -0.43 17.67 -0.03
N VAL A 189 0.10 16.65 0.64
CA VAL A 189 -0.63 15.43 0.99
C VAL A 189 -1.61 15.71 2.13
N VAL A 190 -2.84 15.26 1.95
CA VAL A 190 -3.91 15.35 2.96
C VAL A 190 -4.30 13.98 3.49
N GLU A 191 -4.18 12.93 2.68
CA GLU A 191 -4.45 11.57 3.11
C GLU A 191 -3.63 10.57 2.29
N GLY A 192 -3.18 9.49 2.93
CA GLY A 192 -2.45 8.40 2.29
C GLY A 192 -2.94 7.04 2.78
N TRP A 193 -2.77 6.04 1.91
CA TRP A 193 -3.03 4.63 2.19
C TRP A 193 -1.86 3.84 1.66
N GLY A 194 -1.22 3.05 2.52
CA GLY A 194 -0.08 2.24 2.15
C GLY A 194 -0.31 0.77 2.47
N SER A 195 0.15 -0.08 1.59
CA SER A 195 0.13 -1.52 1.75
C SER A 195 1.47 -2.10 1.34
N THR A 196 2.14 -2.78 2.24
CA THR A 196 3.43 -3.43 2.00
C THR A 196 3.45 -4.81 2.63
N LYS A 197 4.28 -5.69 2.12
CA LYS A 197 4.55 -6.99 2.73
C LYS A 197 5.80 -6.96 3.61
N ASP A 198 6.17 -5.84 4.15
CA ASP A 198 7.29 -5.77 5.08
C ASP A 198 6.82 -5.87 6.52
N ASP A 199 7.29 -6.89 7.23
CA ASP A 199 7.00 -7.14 8.65
C ASP A 199 7.45 -5.95 9.54
N SER A 200 8.36 -5.08 9.06
CA SER A 200 8.78 -3.87 9.78
C SER A 200 7.64 -2.89 10.05
N CYS A 201 6.56 -2.97 9.29
CA CYS A 201 5.39 -2.12 9.44
C CYS A 201 4.29 -2.70 10.34
N GLU A 202 4.37 -3.97 10.76
CA GLU A 202 3.36 -4.60 11.62
C GLU A 202 3.18 -3.89 12.96
N GLY A 203 4.22 -3.24 13.47
CA GLY A 203 4.19 -2.49 14.74
C GLY A 203 3.53 -1.13 14.67
N MET A 204 3.12 -0.62 13.50
CA MET A 204 2.62 0.75 13.38
C MET A 204 1.33 1.01 14.16
N ALA A 205 0.50 0.00 14.37
CA ALA A 205 -0.72 0.11 15.18
C ALA A 205 -0.45 0.51 16.65
N HIS A 206 0.75 0.25 17.18
CA HIS A 206 1.13 0.67 18.53
C HIS A 206 1.29 2.19 18.67
N PHE A 207 1.49 2.89 17.57
CA PHE A 207 1.64 4.34 17.56
C PHE A 207 0.33 5.10 17.42
N GLN A 208 -0.81 4.40 17.21
CA GLN A 208 -2.12 5.02 17.11
C GLN A 208 -2.52 5.70 18.42
N GLY A 209 -3.04 6.91 18.33
CA GLY A 209 -3.76 7.57 19.42
C GLY A 209 -5.15 6.97 19.63
N GLU A 210 -5.79 7.28 20.76
CA GLU A 210 -7.10 6.72 21.12
C GLU A 210 -8.20 7.14 20.13
N GLU A 211 -8.16 8.38 19.60
CA GLU A 211 -9.12 8.85 18.61
C GLU A 211 -8.96 8.11 17.28
N GLU A 212 -7.71 7.88 16.85
CA GLU A 212 -7.41 7.13 15.63
C GLU A 212 -7.90 5.68 15.72
N LYS A 213 -7.66 5.02 16.85
CA LYS A 213 -8.16 3.66 17.14
C LYS A 213 -9.68 3.59 17.09
N LYS A 214 -10.35 4.59 17.69
CA LYS A 214 -11.80 4.69 17.68
C LYS A 214 -12.36 4.81 16.28
N VAL A 215 -11.82 5.74 15.47
CA VAL A 215 -12.25 5.93 14.08
C VAL A 215 -12.00 4.67 13.25
N GLN A 216 -10.87 4.00 13.45
CA GLN A 216 -10.58 2.74 12.77
C GLN A 216 -11.58 1.64 13.16
N GLN A 217 -11.89 1.49 14.44
CA GLN A 217 -12.87 0.50 14.90
C GLN A 217 -14.26 0.79 14.34
N GLU A 218 -14.68 2.06 14.29
CA GLU A 218 -15.95 2.46 13.67
C GLU A 218 -16.00 2.10 12.17
N GLN A 219 -14.86 2.24 11.46
CA GLN A 219 -14.76 1.81 10.05
C GLN A 219 -14.88 0.30 9.90
N LEU A 220 -14.23 -0.49 10.75
CA LEU A 220 -14.34 -1.96 10.73
C LEU A 220 -15.77 -2.41 11.03
N ASP A 221 -16.40 -1.82 12.05
CA ASP A 221 -17.78 -2.11 12.42
C ASP A 221 -18.77 -1.75 11.31
N TYR A 222 -18.51 -0.65 10.59
CA TYR A 222 -19.29 -0.26 9.43
C TYR A 222 -19.17 -1.29 8.29
N MET A 223 -17.94 -1.74 7.97
CA MET A 223 -17.71 -2.75 6.94
C MET A 223 -18.40 -4.08 7.23
N LEU A 224 -18.35 -4.52 8.50
CA LEU A 224 -18.99 -5.78 8.93
C LEU A 224 -20.53 -5.74 8.80
N LYS A 225 -21.13 -4.55 8.82
CA LYS A 225 -22.58 -4.32 8.69
C LYS A 225 -23.00 -3.84 7.31
N TYR A 226 -22.02 -3.61 6.41
CA TYR A 226 -22.31 -3.05 5.11
C TYR A 226 -23.09 -4.02 4.23
N GLU A 227 -24.22 -3.58 3.73
CA GLU A 227 -25.02 -4.30 2.73
C GLU A 227 -24.79 -3.68 1.35
N ILE A 228 -24.43 -4.53 0.40
CA ILE A 228 -24.29 -4.11 -1.00
C ILE A 228 -25.70 -3.81 -1.54
N PRO A 229 -25.93 -2.62 -2.13
CA PRO A 229 -27.23 -2.27 -2.67
C PRO A 229 -27.73 -3.26 -3.74
N GLU A 230 -28.99 -3.63 -3.68
CA GLU A 230 -29.64 -4.45 -4.69
C GLU A 230 -30.03 -3.58 -5.91
N THR A 231 -29.13 -3.50 -6.89
CA THR A 231 -29.34 -2.75 -8.13
C THR A 231 -28.51 -3.36 -9.26
N ASP A 232 -29.00 -3.22 -10.49
CA ASP A 232 -28.28 -3.64 -11.71
C ASP A 232 -27.27 -2.58 -12.17
N ASP A 233 -27.38 -1.34 -11.68
CA ASP A 233 -26.38 -0.31 -11.97
C ASP A 233 -25.13 -0.50 -11.13
N LEU A 234 -24.07 -0.99 -11.76
CA LEU A 234 -22.80 -1.32 -11.10
C LEU A 234 -22.14 -0.12 -10.41
N LYS A 235 -22.28 1.10 -10.93
CA LYS A 235 -21.72 2.32 -10.30
C LYS A 235 -22.47 2.68 -9.01
N SER A 236 -23.77 2.42 -8.95
CA SER A 236 -24.57 2.57 -7.73
C SER A 236 -24.37 1.43 -6.75
N LYS A 237 -24.15 0.20 -7.26
CA LYS A 237 -23.92 -1.00 -6.46
C LYS A 237 -22.58 -0.96 -5.73
N TYR A 238 -21.52 -0.55 -6.43
CA TYR A 238 -20.16 -0.46 -5.90
C TYR A 238 -19.71 0.99 -5.79
N LYS A 239 -20.07 1.62 -4.66
CA LYS A 239 -19.69 3.00 -4.36
C LYS A 239 -18.17 3.18 -4.44
N ILE A 240 -17.74 4.33 -4.98
CA ILE A 240 -16.35 4.79 -4.97
C ILE A 240 -16.30 6.03 -4.07
N ASN A 241 -15.60 5.95 -2.94
CA ASN A 241 -15.53 7.04 -1.97
C ASN A 241 -14.73 8.24 -2.50
N ASN A 242 -13.64 7.97 -3.20
CA ASN A 242 -12.82 8.99 -3.86
C ASN A 242 -12.77 8.71 -5.37
N PRO A 243 -13.78 9.14 -6.13
CA PRO A 243 -13.76 8.99 -7.58
C PRO A 243 -12.75 9.96 -8.19
N THR A 244 -12.00 9.50 -9.19
CA THR A 244 -11.16 10.35 -10.03
C THR A 244 -11.86 10.67 -11.35
N LYS A 245 -11.44 11.71 -12.05
CA LYS A 245 -11.91 11.97 -13.39
C LYS A 245 -11.37 10.90 -14.34
N TYR A 246 -12.20 10.44 -15.24
CA TYR A 246 -11.77 9.52 -16.29
C TYR A 246 -11.47 10.35 -17.54
N VAL A 247 -10.18 10.50 -17.84
CA VAL A 247 -9.68 11.37 -18.91
C VAL A 247 -9.29 10.61 -20.17
N ASP A 248 -9.05 9.30 -20.05
CA ASP A 248 -8.65 8.46 -21.17
C ASP A 248 -9.86 7.86 -21.88
N GLU A 249 -9.75 7.65 -23.19
CA GLU A 249 -10.81 7.12 -24.05
C GLU A 249 -11.38 5.78 -23.53
N ASN A 250 -10.54 4.90 -23.02
CA ASN A 250 -10.94 3.58 -22.52
C ASN A 250 -11.30 3.55 -21.03
N ALA A 251 -11.24 4.68 -20.32
CA ALA A 251 -11.35 4.68 -18.86
C ALA A 251 -12.71 4.19 -18.35
N GLU A 252 -13.80 4.55 -19.02
CA GLU A 252 -15.14 4.08 -18.67
C GLU A 252 -15.31 2.57 -18.91
N ASP A 253 -14.75 2.03 -20.00
CA ASP A 253 -14.78 0.60 -20.29
C ASP A 253 -13.93 -0.18 -19.26
N ILE A 254 -12.76 0.33 -18.91
CA ILE A 254 -11.92 -0.24 -17.85
C ILE A 254 -12.68 -0.26 -16.53
N LEU A 255 -13.34 0.85 -16.15
CA LEU A 255 -14.15 0.89 -14.93
C LEU A 255 -15.25 -0.16 -14.96
N LYS A 256 -15.98 -0.26 -16.07
CA LYS A 256 -17.04 -1.26 -16.24
C LYS A 256 -16.51 -2.68 -16.07
N ILE A 257 -15.36 -3.00 -16.67
CA ILE A 257 -14.70 -4.32 -16.51
C ILE A 257 -14.40 -4.59 -15.04
N VAL A 258 -13.81 -3.62 -14.33
CA VAL A 258 -13.47 -3.74 -12.90
C VAL A 258 -14.72 -4.00 -12.06
N LEU A 259 -15.75 -3.18 -12.21
CA LEU A 259 -17.01 -3.31 -11.46
C LEU A 259 -17.70 -4.66 -11.74
N THR A 260 -17.70 -5.10 -13.01
CA THR A 260 -18.23 -6.41 -13.40
C THR A 260 -17.47 -7.55 -12.70
N GLY A 261 -16.14 -7.46 -12.61
CA GLY A 261 -15.35 -8.48 -11.90
C GLY A 261 -15.66 -8.54 -10.40
N PHE A 262 -15.99 -7.41 -9.77
CA PHE A 262 -16.48 -7.38 -8.39
C PHE A 262 -17.83 -8.04 -8.24
N ASP A 263 -18.73 -7.77 -9.17
CA ASP A 263 -20.08 -8.33 -9.17
C ASP A 263 -20.01 -9.86 -9.35
N LYS A 264 -19.27 -10.32 -10.34
CA LYS A 264 -19.07 -11.74 -10.61
C LYS A 264 -18.41 -12.48 -9.43
N TRP A 265 -17.46 -11.84 -8.73
CA TRP A 265 -16.91 -12.40 -7.49
C TRP A 265 -17.98 -12.60 -6.42
N ASN A 266 -18.84 -11.61 -6.21
CA ASN A 266 -19.89 -11.67 -5.19
C ASN A 266 -21.05 -12.59 -5.57
N GLU A 267 -21.27 -12.86 -6.87
CA GLU A 267 -22.20 -13.91 -7.35
C GLU A 267 -21.68 -15.33 -7.05
N GLY A 268 -20.36 -15.53 -7.06
CA GLY A 268 -19.73 -16.80 -6.71
C GLY A 268 -18.50 -17.12 -7.55
N ILE A 269 -17.75 -18.14 -7.11
CA ILE A 269 -16.45 -18.46 -7.73
C ILE A 269 -16.58 -18.84 -9.20
N GLN A 270 -17.61 -19.58 -9.60
CA GLN A 270 -17.77 -20.04 -10.99
C GLN A 270 -18.00 -18.84 -11.93
N GLN A 271 -18.87 -17.91 -11.56
CA GLN A 271 -19.16 -16.69 -12.30
C GLN A 271 -17.91 -15.80 -12.41
N TYR A 272 -17.11 -15.76 -11.33
CA TYR A 272 -15.86 -15.04 -11.36
C TYR A 272 -14.83 -15.67 -12.30
N LEU A 273 -14.68 -16.99 -12.29
CA LEU A 273 -13.72 -17.67 -13.17
C LEU A 273 -14.11 -17.56 -14.65
N GLU A 274 -15.41 -17.61 -14.97
CA GLU A 274 -15.91 -17.32 -16.31
C GLU A 274 -15.58 -15.88 -16.76
N TRP A 275 -15.73 -14.92 -15.84
CA TRP A 275 -15.31 -13.55 -16.10
C TRP A 275 -13.80 -13.45 -16.31
N VAL A 276 -12.97 -14.13 -15.52
CA VAL A 276 -11.52 -14.20 -15.72
C VAL A 276 -11.18 -14.73 -17.10
N ASP A 277 -11.80 -15.84 -17.54
CA ASP A 277 -11.55 -16.44 -18.85
C ASP A 277 -11.91 -15.51 -20.03
N THR A 278 -12.90 -14.66 -19.87
CA THR A 278 -13.31 -13.71 -20.90
C THR A 278 -12.55 -12.40 -20.86
N THR A 279 -11.99 -12.01 -19.73
CA THR A 279 -11.43 -10.67 -19.48
C THR A 279 -9.91 -10.64 -19.45
N TYR A 280 -9.27 -11.67 -18.89
CA TYR A 280 -7.81 -11.76 -18.89
C TYR A 280 -7.30 -12.30 -20.23
N ASP A 281 -6.10 -11.86 -20.60
CA ASP A 281 -5.33 -12.51 -21.66
C ASP A 281 -4.85 -13.89 -21.16
N GLU A 282 -4.79 -14.89 -22.02
CA GLU A 282 -4.35 -16.23 -21.65
C GLU A 282 -2.92 -16.28 -21.10
N ASN A 283 -2.07 -15.34 -21.55
CA ASN A 283 -0.68 -15.19 -21.12
C ASN A 283 -0.54 -14.16 -19.98
N ALA A 284 -1.63 -13.65 -19.42
CA ALA A 284 -1.57 -12.69 -18.34
C ALA A 284 -0.87 -13.28 -17.11
N ILE A 285 -0.16 -12.42 -16.39
CA ILE A 285 0.52 -12.77 -15.14
C ILE A 285 -0.16 -12.06 -13.97
N SER A 286 -0.55 -12.83 -12.97
CA SER A 286 -0.98 -12.29 -11.68
C SER A 286 0.15 -12.38 -10.66
N SER A 287 0.55 -11.25 -10.13
CA SER A 287 1.63 -11.14 -9.14
C SER A 287 1.08 -10.69 -7.79
N SER A 288 1.61 -11.22 -6.71
CA SER A 288 1.42 -10.69 -5.38
C SER A 288 2.67 -9.93 -4.93
N LEU A 289 2.58 -9.13 -3.87
CA LEU A 289 3.73 -8.38 -3.34
C LEU A 289 4.86 -9.30 -2.83
N ASP A 290 4.61 -10.60 -2.66
CA ASP A 290 5.65 -11.59 -2.33
C ASP A 290 6.47 -12.06 -3.55
N GLU A 291 6.37 -11.34 -4.67
CA GLU A 291 7.07 -11.61 -5.93
C GLU A 291 6.67 -12.94 -6.61
N ARG A 292 5.67 -13.63 -6.11
CA ARG A 292 5.16 -14.84 -6.73
C ARG A 292 4.32 -14.48 -7.96
N ASN A 293 4.83 -14.82 -9.13
CA ASN A 293 4.11 -14.71 -10.40
C ASN A 293 3.29 -15.98 -10.64
N ARG A 294 2.03 -15.80 -11.01
CA ARG A 294 1.10 -16.89 -11.31
C ARG A 294 0.63 -16.76 -12.75
N THR A 295 0.63 -17.86 -13.46
CA THR A 295 -0.13 -17.99 -14.71
C THR A 295 -1.64 -17.93 -14.40
N MET A 296 -2.47 -17.69 -15.40
CA MET A 296 -3.93 -17.68 -15.19
C MET A 296 -4.47 -19.04 -14.71
N THR A 297 -3.86 -20.15 -15.12
CA THR A 297 -4.22 -21.48 -14.61
C THR A 297 -3.94 -21.62 -13.11
N GLU A 298 -2.76 -21.20 -12.66
CA GLU A 298 -2.40 -21.23 -11.24
C GLU A 298 -3.26 -20.27 -10.42
N TYR A 299 -3.50 -19.07 -10.95
CA TYR A 299 -4.35 -18.07 -10.30
C TYR A 299 -5.77 -18.58 -10.08
N LYS A 300 -6.40 -19.14 -11.13
CA LYS A 300 -7.76 -19.69 -11.03
C LYS A 300 -7.84 -20.81 -10.01
N LYS A 301 -6.89 -21.73 -10.02
CA LYS A 301 -6.82 -22.82 -9.04
C LYS A 301 -6.68 -22.30 -7.61
N GLU A 302 -5.84 -21.27 -7.40
CA GLU A 302 -5.67 -20.66 -6.08
C GLU A 302 -6.98 -20.00 -5.59
N MET A 303 -7.73 -19.33 -6.47
CA MET A 303 -9.03 -18.76 -6.13
C MET A 303 -10.06 -19.81 -5.79
N GLU A 304 -10.12 -20.94 -6.53
CA GLU A 304 -10.98 -22.08 -6.20
C GLU A 304 -10.61 -22.68 -4.83
N ASP A 305 -9.32 -22.86 -4.56
CA ASP A 305 -8.87 -23.43 -3.29
C ASP A 305 -9.16 -22.47 -2.11
N LEU A 306 -8.97 -21.18 -2.28
CA LEU A 306 -9.28 -20.15 -1.28
C LEU A 306 -10.76 -20.16 -0.91
N THR A 307 -11.65 -20.26 -1.88
CA THR A 307 -13.10 -20.20 -1.64
C THR A 307 -13.69 -21.45 -1.02
N LYS A 308 -12.92 -22.56 -0.86
CA LYS A 308 -13.35 -23.73 -0.11
C LYS A 308 -13.48 -23.47 1.39
N THR A 309 -12.65 -22.58 1.90
CA THR A 309 -12.59 -22.27 3.33
C THR A 309 -12.92 -20.80 3.65
N HIS A 310 -12.89 -19.92 2.64
CA HIS A 310 -13.10 -18.49 2.80
C HIS A 310 -14.29 -18.00 1.97
N THR A 311 -15.17 -17.24 2.61
CA THR A 311 -16.21 -16.46 1.91
C THR A 311 -15.83 -14.99 1.94
N ILE A 312 -15.31 -14.49 0.81
CA ILE A 312 -14.88 -13.11 0.65
C ILE A 312 -15.99 -12.33 -0.05
N LYS A 313 -16.46 -11.26 0.58
CA LYS A 313 -17.44 -10.33 0.02
C LYS A 313 -16.74 -9.00 -0.26
N LYS A 314 -16.67 -8.59 -1.52
CA LYS A 314 -16.14 -7.28 -1.94
C LYS A 314 -17.22 -6.24 -1.77
N LEU A 315 -16.95 -5.17 -1.01
CA LEU A 315 -17.97 -4.23 -0.56
C LEU A 315 -18.05 -2.96 -1.44
N TYR A 316 -17.02 -2.15 -1.38
CA TYR A 316 -16.94 -0.85 -2.08
C TYR A 316 -15.48 -0.45 -2.26
N PHE A 317 -15.26 0.62 -3.05
CA PHE A 317 -13.93 1.16 -3.27
C PHE A 317 -13.69 2.41 -2.42
N ASP A 318 -12.53 2.49 -1.79
CA ASP A 318 -12.05 3.76 -1.27
C ASP A 318 -11.51 4.62 -2.41
N ASN A 319 -10.69 4.02 -3.27
CA ASN A 319 -10.06 4.72 -4.37
C ASN A 319 -10.09 3.88 -5.66
N VAL A 320 -10.39 4.54 -6.77
CA VAL A 320 -10.21 4.01 -8.12
C VAL A 320 -9.52 5.08 -8.95
N LEU A 321 -8.36 4.75 -9.51
CA LEU A 321 -7.63 5.63 -10.40
C LEU A 321 -7.36 4.89 -11.71
N ILE A 322 -7.79 5.46 -12.83
CA ILE A 322 -7.60 4.89 -14.17
C ILE A 322 -6.83 5.92 -14.99
N ARG A 323 -5.72 5.48 -15.59
CA ARG A 323 -4.84 6.27 -16.45
C ARG A 323 -4.02 5.38 -17.37
N ASP A 324 -3.88 5.78 -18.64
CA ASP A 324 -3.00 5.14 -19.63
C ASP A 324 -3.17 3.60 -19.74
N ASN A 325 -4.41 3.13 -19.80
CA ASN A 325 -4.77 1.71 -19.77
C ASN A 325 -4.32 0.94 -18.51
N TRP A 326 -4.17 1.66 -17.41
CA TRP A 326 -3.97 1.08 -16.09
C TRP A 326 -5.15 1.42 -15.18
N ALA A 327 -5.49 0.49 -14.29
CA ALA A 327 -6.36 0.75 -13.16
C ALA A 327 -5.63 0.43 -11.87
N ALA A 328 -5.64 1.38 -10.93
CA ALA A 328 -5.27 1.17 -9.55
C ALA A 328 -6.52 1.20 -8.69
N LEU A 329 -6.67 0.20 -7.85
CA LEU A 329 -7.86 -0.06 -7.04
C LEU A 329 -7.47 -0.17 -5.58
N HIS A 330 -8.22 0.50 -4.71
CA HIS A 330 -8.19 0.30 -3.27
C HIS A 330 -9.61 0.03 -2.81
N TYR A 331 -9.88 -1.17 -2.31
CA TYR A 331 -11.22 -1.61 -2.01
C TYR A 331 -11.32 -2.31 -0.65
N ARG A 332 -12.52 -2.29 -0.10
CA ARG A 332 -12.88 -2.92 1.17
C ARG A 332 -13.57 -4.25 0.95
N TYR A 333 -13.31 -5.18 1.85
CA TYR A 333 -13.92 -6.51 1.82
C TYR A 333 -14.16 -7.06 3.22
N THR A 334 -15.06 -8.03 3.32
CA THR A 334 -15.17 -8.90 4.48
C THR A 334 -14.76 -10.31 4.10
N ASN A 335 -14.22 -11.05 5.03
CA ASN A 335 -13.83 -12.43 4.85
C ASN A 335 -14.31 -13.27 6.04
N TYR A 336 -15.11 -14.27 5.75
CA TYR A 336 -15.48 -15.31 6.71
C TYR A 336 -14.63 -16.55 6.45
N ASN A 337 -13.90 -17.02 7.47
CA ASN A 337 -13.18 -18.28 7.44
C ASN A 337 -14.01 -19.38 8.11
N SER A 338 -14.35 -20.42 7.35
CA SER A 338 -15.20 -21.54 7.83
C SER A 338 -14.48 -22.51 8.76
N GLU A 339 -13.14 -22.55 8.75
CA GLU A 339 -12.34 -23.45 9.58
C GLU A 339 -12.30 -22.99 11.04
N ASP A 340 -12.03 -21.71 11.28
CA ASP A 340 -11.98 -21.11 12.61
C ASP A 340 -13.23 -20.33 12.99
N LYS A 341 -14.19 -20.18 12.06
CA LYS A 341 -15.46 -19.47 12.21
C LYS A 341 -15.29 -17.99 12.55
N THR A 342 -14.22 -17.38 12.06
CA THR A 342 -13.94 -15.97 12.26
C THR A 342 -14.42 -15.13 11.07
N THR A 343 -14.84 -13.91 11.35
CA THR A 343 -15.10 -12.90 10.31
C THR A 343 -14.22 -11.70 10.59
N PHE A 344 -13.55 -11.21 9.57
CA PHE A 344 -12.81 -9.96 9.64
C PHE A 344 -13.14 -9.07 8.44
N ALA A 345 -12.88 -7.79 8.60
CA ALA A 345 -12.95 -6.81 7.53
C ALA A 345 -11.54 -6.29 7.23
N GLY A 346 -11.29 -5.94 5.99
CA GLY A 346 -9.99 -5.46 5.55
C GLY A 346 -10.07 -4.68 4.25
N ASP A 347 -8.91 -4.30 3.77
CA ASP A 347 -8.75 -3.62 2.49
C ASP A 347 -7.70 -4.32 1.64
N ARG A 348 -7.78 -4.04 0.34
CA ARG A 348 -6.80 -4.52 -0.65
C ARG A 348 -6.50 -3.46 -1.66
N MET A 349 -5.26 -3.49 -2.13
CA MET A 349 -4.80 -2.68 -3.24
C MET A 349 -4.47 -3.59 -4.42
N GLN A 350 -4.78 -3.10 -5.62
CA GLN A 350 -4.56 -3.85 -6.85
C GLN A 350 -4.22 -2.91 -7.99
N PHE A 351 -3.24 -3.28 -8.81
CA PHE A 351 -2.95 -2.66 -10.08
C PHE A 351 -3.29 -3.63 -11.21
N LEU A 352 -3.96 -3.14 -12.24
CA LEU A 352 -4.33 -3.88 -13.43
C LEU A 352 -3.78 -3.17 -14.66
N LYS A 353 -3.13 -3.90 -15.55
CA LYS A 353 -2.70 -3.40 -16.86
C LYS A 353 -3.62 -3.95 -17.93
N PHE A 354 -4.12 -3.07 -18.79
CA PHE A 354 -4.98 -3.40 -19.90
C PHE A 354 -4.26 -3.22 -21.24
N GLU A 355 -4.59 -4.03 -22.21
CA GLU A 355 -4.16 -3.90 -23.60
C GLU A 355 -5.32 -4.26 -24.54
N GLN A 356 -5.33 -3.63 -25.71
CA GLN A 356 -6.24 -4.04 -26.78
C GLN A 356 -5.73 -5.35 -27.41
N LYS A 357 -6.58 -6.38 -27.41
CA LYS A 357 -6.33 -7.69 -28.01
C LYS A 357 -7.55 -8.09 -28.84
N ASP A 358 -7.36 -8.26 -30.12
CA ASP A 358 -8.43 -8.66 -31.05
C ASP A 358 -9.70 -7.78 -30.96
N GLY A 359 -9.50 -6.48 -30.77
CA GLY A 359 -10.59 -5.49 -30.66
C GLY A 359 -11.27 -5.42 -29.30
N ASN A 360 -10.76 -6.15 -28.28
CA ASN A 360 -11.26 -6.13 -26.90
C ASN A 360 -10.19 -5.68 -25.94
N LEU A 361 -10.60 -4.98 -24.88
CA LEU A 361 -9.73 -4.69 -23.74
C LEU A 361 -9.55 -5.96 -22.91
N LYS A 362 -8.29 -6.37 -22.71
CA LYS A 362 -7.90 -7.50 -21.88
C LYS A 362 -6.97 -7.08 -20.77
N ILE A 363 -7.09 -7.72 -19.61
CA ILE A 363 -6.12 -7.59 -18.52
C ILE A 363 -4.93 -8.47 -18.87
N VAL A 364 -3.76 -7.86 -19.04
CA VAL A 364 -2.50 -8.57 -19.38
C VAL A 364 -1.57 -8.77 -18.21
N ALA A 365 -1.76 -7.99 -17.13
CA ALA A 365 -1.03 -8.17 -15.89
C ALA A 365 -1.84 -7.63 -14.70
N SER A 366 -1.66 -8.25 -13.54
CA SER A 366 -2.23 -7.77 -12.28
C SER A 366 -1.24 -7.91 -11.13
N TRP A 367 -1.27 -6.96 -10.20
CA TRP A 367 -0.54 -6.98 -8.93
C TRP A 367 -1.55 -6.76 -7.82
N ILE A 368 -1.51 -7.61 -6.80
CA ILE A 368 -2.46 -7.55 -5.69
C ILE A 368 -1.75 -7.74 -4.36
N GLN A 369 -2.25 -7.04 -3.36
CA GLN A 369 -1.88 -7.23 -1.98
C GLN A 369 -3.11 -7.42 -1.12
#